data_a1e1c1f545a0b519d9058470601c2422
#
_entry.id   a1e1c1f545a0b519d9058470601c2422
#
_cell.length_a   1.000
_cell.length_b   1.000
_cell.length_c   1.000
_cell.angle_alpha   90.00
_cell.angle_beta   90.00
_cell.angle_gamma   90.00
#
_symmetry.space_group_name_H-M   'P 1'
#
loop_
_entity.id
_entity.type
_entity.pdbx_description
1 polymer ?
#
loop_
_entity_poly.entity_id
_entity_poly.type
_entity_poly.pdbx_seq_one_letter_code
_entity_poly.pdbx_strand_id
1 'polypeptide(L)'
;MKKLLILASTLMLMVLSCGNSGSESKSSGNAGTGSKKYRIGITQIVSHPALDSAREGFKAAFKEAGVNAEFDEKNANGETTNSNLIANNFVSSKEDLIFAIATNAAQSASQATNDIPVVFAAITDPQSAGILKNNVTGVSDRMDVKQQLELLKKIAPNTKNVGVIYNSSEQNSKIQVEDLKKAAKELGLNIVEKSVVQANEIPQAVDNLVREADAIYLPTDNLVASVVSLITEKATAAKKIVFGAEAAHVKGGALITQGVSYYEIGKEAGKMAIEILKNGKKPSEIKFKTMPLSEIEVNEKTLAALGISLPEDVKSKAKMIQ
;
A
#
# COMPACT_ATOMS: atom_id res chain seq x y z
N MET A 1 -35.35 -34.76 -60.89
CA MET A 1 -36.55 -34.55 -61.74
C MET A 1 -37.21 -33.26 -61.28
N LYS A 2 -37.39 -32.38 -62.30
CA LYS A 2 -38.42 -31.33 -62.48
C LYS A 2 -38.47 -30.24 -61.41
N LYS A 3 -38.01 -29.07 -61.69
CA LYS A 3 -38.61 -27.94 -62.53
C LYS A 3 -39.21 -26.92 -61.58
N LEU A 4 -38.81 -25.67 -61.57
CA LEU A 4 -39.07 -24.52 -62.49
C LEU A 4 -40.25 -23.69 -61.99
N LEU A 5 -40.26 -22.44 -61.83
CA LEU A 5 -40.29 -21.23 -62.64
C LEU A 5 -40.73 -20.07 -61.72
N ILE A 6 -40.05 -18.93 -61.69
CA ILE A 6 -40.25 -17.67 -62.43
C ILE A 6 -41.61 -17.00 -62.16
N LEU A 7 -41.65 -15.79 -61.67
CA LEU A 7 -41.97 -14.59 -62.46
C LEU A 7 -41.81 -13.28 -61.65
N ALA A 8 -41.22 -12.40 -62.35
CA ALA A 8 -41.06 -10.95 -62.06
C ALA A 8 -42.42 -10.22 -62.27
N SER A 9 -42.57 -9.06 -61.65
CA SER A 9 -43.22 -7.94 -62.34
C SER A 9 -42.92 -6.62 -61.60
N THR A 10 -42.36 -5.77 -62.36
CA THR A 10 -42.13 -4.32 -62.32
C THR A 10 -43.44 -3.55 -62.12
N LEU A 11 -43.48 -2.45 -61.42
CA LEU A 11 -44.08 -1.21 -61.93
C LEU A 11 -43.60 0.03 -61.16
N MET A 12 -43.09 0.95 -61.89
CA MET A 12 -42.63 2.30 -61.68
C MET A 12 -43.86 3.25 -61.63
N LEU A 13 -43.88 4.19 -60.71
CA LEU A 13 -44.55 5.49 -60.99
C LEU A 13 -43.88 6.62 -60.12
N MET A 14 -43.35 7.58 -60.86
CA MET A 14 -42.96 8.91 -60.40
C MET A 14 -44.20 9.76 -60.13
N VAL A 15 -44.14 10.58 -59.07
CA VAL A 15 -44.79 11.89 -59.08
C VAL A 15 -43.90 12.90 -58.39
N LEU A 16 -43.48 13.90 -59.15
CA LEU A 16 -42.91 15.16 -58.66
C LEU A 16 -44.01 15.98 -57.97
N SER A 17 -43.66 16.64 -56.88
CA SER A 17 -44.19 17.97 -56.56
C SER A 17 -43.26 18.75 -55.65
N CYS A 18 -43.00 19.96 -56.13
CA CYS A 18 -42.21 20.99 -55.56
C CYS A 18 -42.83 21.59 -54.29
N GLY A 19 -41.96 22.12 -53.42
CA GLY A 19 -42.27 23.40 -52.78
C GLY A 19 -42.08 23.44 -51.27
N ASN A 20 -41.09 24.09 -50.86
CA ASN A 20 -40.97 25.30 -50.02
C ASN A 20 -40.13 25.15 -48.76
N SER A 21 -39.15 25.98 -48.76
CA SER A 21 -38.40 26.67 -47.68
C SER A 21 -38.60 26.32 -46.21
N GLY A 22 -37.50 26.10 -45.56
CA GLY A 22 -37.26 26.78 -44.29
C GLY A 22 -37.23 25.91 -43.08
N SER A 23 -36.10 25.59 -42.67
CA SER A 23 -35.58 25.68 -41.31
C SER A 23 -34.48 24.63 -41.09
N GLU A 24 -33.26 25.05 -41.25
CA GLU A 24 -32.11 24.33 -40.68
C GLU A 24 -32.26 24.31 -39.15
N SER A 25 -32.89 23.32 -38.60
CA SER A 25 -32.66 23.02 -37.18
C SER A 25 -31.33 22.27 -37.11
N LYS A 26 -30.28 23.02 -36.78
CA LYS A 26 -29.06 22.47 -36.27
C LYS A 26 -29.41 21.64 -35.03
N SER A 27 -29.57 20.35 -35.19
CA SER A 27 -29.50 19.39 -34.10
C SER A 27 -28.09 19.54 -33.52
N SER A 28 -27.94 20.39 -32.52
CA SER A 28 -26.84 20.42 -31.59
C SER A 28 -26.84 19.06 -30.89
N GLY A 29 -26.15 18.12 -31.49
CA GLY A 29 -25.82 16.88 -30.83
C GLY A 29 -25.01 17.26 -29.58
N ASN A 30 -25.70 17.31 -28.47
CA ASN A 30 -25.06 17.30 -27.16
C ASN A 30 -24.37 15.94 -27.03
N ALA A 31 -23.13 15.87 -27.54
CA ALA A 31 -22.22 14.80 -27.22
C ALA A 31 -22.00 14.89 -25.71
N GLY A 32 -22.82 14.17 -24.95
CA GLY A 32 -22.60 13.95 -23.56
C GLY A 32 -21.15 13.47 -23.43
N THR A 33 -20.29 14.31 -22.88
CA THR A 33 -18.95 13.96 -22.44
C THR A 33 -19.09 12.98 -21.28
N GLY A 34 -19.45 11.74 -21.59
CA GLY A 34 -19.29 10.63 -20.66
C GLY A 34 -17.83 10.57 -20.30
N SER A 35 -17.46 11.03 -19.10
CA SER A 35 -16.08 10.94 -18.64
C SER A 35 -15.65 9.49 -18.77
N LYS A 36 -14.49 9.25 -19.42
CA LYS A 36 -13.93 7.90 -19.57
C LYS A 36 -13.88 7.25 -18.18
N LYS A 37 -14.46 6.06 -18.05
CA LYS A 37 -14.38 5.24 -16.83
C LYS A 37 -13.14 4.36 -16.94
N TYR A 38 -12.22 4.49 -16.01
CA TYR A 38 -11.02 3.69 -15.96
C TYR A 38 -11.24 2.42 -15.12
N ARG A 39 -10.68 1.30 -15.56
CA ARG A 39 -10.69 0.03 -14.82
C ARG A 39 -9.35 -0.17 -14.17
N ILE A 40 -9.33 -0.31 -12.84
CA ILE A 40 -8.12 -0.37 -12.03
C ILE A 40 -8.15 -1.62 -11.18
N GLY A 41 -7.21 -2.53 -11.40
CA GLY A 41 -6.99 -3.65 -10.52
C GLY A 41 -6.20 -3.20 -9.28
N ILE A 42 -6.73 -3.47 -8.09
CA ILE A 42 -6.01 -3.24 -6.82
C ILE A 42 -5.68 -4.60 -6.21
N THR A 43 -4.38 -4.87 -6.04
CA THR A 43 -3.89 -6.06 -5.35
C THR A 43 -3.16 -5.71 -4.07
N GLN A 44 -3.48 -6.41 -3.00
CA GLN A 44 -2.92 -6.25 -1.66
C GLN A 44 -2.45 -7.61 -1.15
N ILE A 45 -1.25 -7.69 -0.55
CA ILE A 45 -0.72 -8.96 -0.07
C ILE A 45 -1.56 -9.56 1.05
N VAL A 46 -1.98 -8.75 2.01
CA VAL A 46 -2.81 -9.13 3.15
C VAL A 46 -3.56 -7.91 3.67
N SER A 47 -4.69 -8.09 4.34
CA SER A 47 -5.41 -6.99 4.99
C SER A 47 -4.88 -6.75 6.39
N HIS A 48 -4.42 -5.53 6.63
CA HIS A 48 -4.16 -4.94 7.94
C HIS A 48 -4.24 -3.40 7.83
N PRO A 49 -4.39 -2.68 8.97
CA PRO A 49 -4.77 -1.26 8.93
C PRO A 49 -3.87 -0.35 8.10
N ALA A 50 -2.56 -0.62 8.00
CA ALA A 50 -1.65 0.20 7.21
C ALA A 50 -1.92 0.05 5.71
N LEU A 51 -1.95 -1.19 5.19
CA LEU A 51 -2.20 -1.44 3.76
C LEU A 51 -3.62 -1.04 3.35
N ASP A 52 -4.62 -1.27 4.22
CA ASP A 52 -5.99 -0.79 4.00
C ASP A 52 -6.04 0.73 3.90
N SER A 53 -5.29 1.45 4.75
CA SER A 53 -5.13 2.90 4.66
C SER A 53 -4.52 3.36 3.34
N ALA A 54 -3.51 2.67 2.82
CA ALA A 54 -2.91 2.98 1.53
C ALA A 54 -3.93 2.80 0.38
N ARG A 55 -4.72 1.72 0.42
CA ARG A 55 -5.79 1.49 -0.53
C ARG A 55 -6.83 2.61 -0.51
N GLU A 56 -7.29 2.99 0.68
CA GLU A 56 -8.28 4.07 0.82
C GLU A 56 -7.72 5.43 0.39
N GLY A 57 -6.45 5.73 0.69
CA GLY A 57 -5.78 6.93 0.21
C GLY A 57 -5.71 7.00 -1.33
N PHE A 58 -5.39 5.87 -1.97
CA PHE A 58 -5.38 5.77 -3.43
C PHE A 58 -6.76 6.09 -4.04
N LYS A 59 -7.82 5.48 -3.52
CA LYS A 59 -9.20 5.71 -3.96
C LYS A 59 -9.64 7.15 -3.70
N ALA A 60 -9.22 7.73 -2.58
CA ALA A 60 -9.52 9.12 -2.23
C ALA A 60 -8.94 10.11 -3.25
N ALA A 61 -7.72 9.87 -3.78
CA ALA A 61 -7.13 10.71 -4.81
C ALA A 61 -8.00 10.78 -6.08
N PHE A 62 -8.57 9.66 -6.52
CA PHE A 62 -9.48 9.62 -7.68
C PHE A 62 -10.77 10.39 -7.40
N LYS A 63 -11.35 10.20 -6.22
CA LYS A 63 -12.56 10.91 -5.79
C LYS A 63 -12.33 12.43 -5.76
N GLU A 64 -11.24 12.88 -5.14
CA GLU A 64 -10.89 14.30 -5.05
C GLU A 64 -10.62 14.94 -6.42
N ALA A 65 -10.00 14.19 -7.33
CA ALA A 65 -9.73 14.67 -8.69
C ALA A 65 -10.93 14.57 -9.65
N GLY A 66 -12.06 14.02 -9.19
CA GLY A 66 -13.27 13.81 -10.02
C GLY A 66 -13.01 12.86 -11.19
N VAL A 67 -12.09 11.88 -11.03
CA VAL A 67 -11.77 10.89 -12.06
C VAL A 67 -12.65 9.66 -11.86
N ASN A 68 -13.42 9.32 -12.91
CA ASN A 68 -14.31 8.17 -12.87
C ASN A 68 -13.50 6.87 -13.01
N ALA A 69 -13.50 6.04 -11.98
CA ALA A 69 -12.78 4.77 -11.95
C ALA A 69 -13.64 3.66 -11.33
N GLU A 70 -13.43 2.46 -11.82
CA GLU A 70 -13.92 1.21 -11.23
C GLU A 70 -12.73 0.47 -10.66
N PHE A 71 -12.86 0.01 -9.41
CA PHE A 71 -11.79 -0.69 -8.70
C PHE A 71 -12.15 -2.17 -8.56
N ASP A 72 -11.33 -3.06 -9.15
CA ASP A 72 -11.37 -4.50 -8.86
C ASP A 72 -10.36 -4.81 -7.76
N GLU A 73 -10.86 -4.92 -6.52
CA GLU A 73 -10.05 -5.07 -5.32
C GLU A 73 -9.87 -6.56 -4.96
N LYS A 74 -8.61 -7.01 -4.86
CA LYS A 74 -8.24 -8.39 -4.51
C LYS A 74 -7.22 -8.44 -3.40
N ASN A 75 -7.38 -9.43 -2.52
CA ASN A 75 -6.46 -9.70 -1.41
C ASN A 75 -5.83 -11.09 -1.61
N ALA A 76 -4.52 -11.16 -1.52
CA ALA A 76 -3.76 -12.40 -1.65
C ALA A 76 -3.72 -13.24 -0.36
N ASN A 77 -4.23 -12.71 0.76
CA ASN A 77 -4.28 -13.38 2.07
C ASN A 77 -2.92 -13.90 2.57
N GLY A 78 -1.86 -13.15 2.29
CA GLY A 78 -0.48 -13.48 2.68
C GLY A 78 0.25 -14.42 1.72
N GLU A 79 -0.44 -14.94 0.70
CA GLU A 79 0.10 -15.97 -0.18
C GLU A 79 0.62 -15.40 -1.51
N THR A 80 1.93 -15.59 -1.78
CA THR A 80 2.54 -15.16 -3.04
C THR A 80 1.90 -15.81 -4.27
N THR A 81 1.47 -17.06 -4.16
CA THR A 81 0.77 -17.77 -5.24
C THR A 81 -0.53 -17.06 -5.63
N ASN A 82 -1.30 -16.61 -4.62
CA ASN A 82 -2.52 -15.83 -4.86
C ASN A 82 -2.19 -14.47 -5.50
N SER A 83 -1.12 -13.80 -5.07
CA SER A 83 -0.66 -12.54 -5.68
C SER A 83 -0.38 -12.71 -7.17
N ASN A 84 0.28 -13.82 -7.56
CA ASN A 84 0.55 -14.14 -8.96
C ASN A 84 -0.74 -14.40 -9.76
N LEU A 85 -1.69 -15.14 -9.20
CA LEU A 85 -2.99 -15.40 -9.83
C LEU A 85 -3.78 -14.10 -10.03
N ILE A 86 -3.82 -13.23 -9.02
CA ILE A 86 -4.51 -11.94 -9.07
C ILE A 86 -3.89 -11.06 -10.17
N ALA A 87 -2.56 -10.94 -10.20
CA ALA A 87 -1.86 -10.15 -11.20
C ALA A 87 -2.15 -10.63 -12.64
N ASN A 88 -2.09 -11.95 -12.88
CA ASN A 88 -2.41 -12.53 -14.18
C ASN A 88 -3.89 -12.32 -14.57
N ASN A 89 -4.81 -12.36 -13.60
CA ASN A 89 -6.22 -12.07 -13.85
C ASN A 89 -6.43 -10.62 -14.29
N PHE A 90 -5.77 -9.64 -13.65
CA PHE A 90 -5.84 -8.23 -14.06
C PHE A 90 -5.30 -8.01 -15.48
N VAL A 91 -4.22 -8.71 -15.85
CA VAL A 91 -3.69 -8.67 -17.22
C VAL A 91 -4.70 -9.24 -18.20
N SER A 92 -5.28 -10.41 -17.89
CA SER A 92 -6.30 -11.07 -18.75
C SER A 92 -7.57 -10.23 -18.90
N SER A 93 -7.98 -9.55 -17.84
CA SER A 93 -9.13 -8.65 -17.81
C SER A 93 -8.85 -7.31 -18.50
N LYS A 94 -7.59 -7.05 -18.89
CA LYS A 94 -7.15 -5.80 -19.54
C LYS A 94 -7.47 -4.58 -18.69
N GLU A 95 -7.07 -4.58 -17.43
CA GLU A 95 -7.18 -3.40 -16.58
C GLU A 95 -6.37 -2.24 -17.19
N ASP A 96 -6.85 -1.00 -17.04
CA ASP A 96 -6.13 0.19 -17.54
C ASP A 96 -4.87 0.49 -16.71
N LEU A 97 -4.85 0.04 -15.43
CA LEU A 97 -3.74 0.21 -14.50
C LEU A 97 -3.86 -0.83 -13.36
N ILE A 98 -2.71 -1.26 -12.84
CA ILE A 98 -2.66 -2.10 -11.63
C ILE A 98 -2.05 -1.27 -10.48
N PHE A 99 -2.76 -1.17 -9.36
CA PHE A 99 -2.25 -0.65 -8.10
C PHE A 99 -1.86 -1.82 -7.20
N ALA A 100 -0.57 -1.90 -6.88
CA ALA A 100 -0.01 -3.01 -6.12
C ALA A 100 0.49 -2.55 -4.75
N ILE A 101 -0.06 -3.13 -3.67
CA ILE A 101 0.23 -2.74 -2.30
C ILE A 101 1.06 -3.82 -1.61
N ALA A 102 2.23 -3.44 -1.13
CA ALA A 102 3.31 -4.24 -0.56
C ALA A 102 4.18 -4.97 -1.60
N THR A 103 5.38 -5.37 -1.15
CA THR A 103 6.47 -5.86 -2.01
C THR A 103 6.08 -7.07 -2.86
N ASN A 104 5.49 -8.10 -2.24
CA ASN A 104 5.11 -9.33 -2.95
C ASN A 104 4.04 -9.08 -4.02
N ALA A 105 3.04 -8.24 -3.72
CA ALA A 105 2.00 -7.88 -4.68
C ALA A 105 2.58 -7.11 -5.88
N ALA A 106 3.50 -6.18 -5.63
CA ALA A 106 4.16 -5.41 -6.68
C ALA A 106 5.13 -6.26 -7.52
N GLN A 107 5.83 -7.21 -6.90
CA GLN A 107 6.64 -8.19 -7.62
C GLN A 107 5.79 -9.01 -8.58
N SER A 108 4.66 -9.55 -8.10
CA SER A 108 3.71 -10.31 -8.93
C SER A 108 3.16 -9.45 -10.07
N ALA A 109 2.72 -8.23 -9.80
CA ALA A 109 2.19 -7.31 -10.81
C ALA A 109 3.25 -6.94 -11.86
N SER A 110 4.48 -6.60 -11.44
CA SER A 110 5.55 -6.22 -12.36
C SER A 110 6.03 -7.41 -13.21
N GLN A 111 5.94 -8.64 -12.71
CA GLN A 111 6.29 -9.85 -13.47
C GLN A 111 5.20 -10.21 -14.48
N ALA A 112 3.93 -9.99 -14.16
CA ALA A 112 2.81 -10.36 -14.99
C ALA A 112 2.67 -9.52 -16.27
N THR A 113 3.16 -8.27 -16.28
CA THR A 113 3.02 -7.37 -17.43
C THR A 113 4.20 -6.43 -17.62
N ASN A 114 4.46 -6.07 -18.89
CA ASN A 114 5.35 -4.98 -19.26
C ASN A 114 4.57 -3.81 -19.94
N ASP A 115 3.28 -4.00 -20.19
CA ASP A 115 2.45 -3.08 -20.98
C ASP A 115 1.48 -2.29 -20.08
N ILE A 116 0.78 -2.98 -19.15
CA ILE A 116 -0.14 -2.31 -18.23
C ILE A 116 0.67 -1.52 -17.21
N PRO A 117 0.38 -0.22 -17.01
CA PRO A 117 1.00 0.56 -15.96
C PRO A 117 0.80 -0.06 -14.57
N VAL A 118 1.87 -0.16 -13.81
CA VAL A 118 1.85 -0.61 -12.42
C VAL A 118 2.27 0.55 -11.52
N VAL A 119 1.39 0.94 -10.61
CA VAL A 119 1.71 1.89 -9.55
C VAL A 119 1.76 1.13 -8.23
N PHE A 120 2.87 1.25 -7.52
CA PHE A 120 3.02 0.57 -6.24
C PHE A 120 2.89 1.52 -5.05
N ALA A 121 2.57 0.94 -3.89
CA ALA A 121 2.65 1.58 -2.57
C ALA A 121 3.20 0.62 -1.53
N ALA A 122 3.75 1.15 -0.44
CA ALA A 122 4.20 0.35 0.70
C ALA A 122 5.31 -0.65 0.31
N ILE A 123 6.36 -0.17 -0.35
CA ILE A 123 7.54 -0.95 -0.71
C ILE A 123 8.78 -0.28 -0.14
N THR A 124 9.49 -0.99 0.72
CA THR A 124 10.65 -0.44 1.42
C THR A 124 11.81 -0.14 0.47
N ASP A 125 12.11 -1.03 -0.47
CA ASP A 125 13.17 -0.83 -1.46
C ASP A 125 12.76 -1.38 -2.84
N PRO A 126 12.21 -0.54 -3.71
CA PRO A 126 11.79 -0.95 -5.06
C PRO A 126 12.94 -1.45 -5.94
N GLN A 127 14.16 -0.94 -5.72
CA GLN A 127 15.37 -1.36 -6.45
C GLN A 127 15.73 -2.80 -6.08
N SER A 128 15.89 -3.06 -4.79
CA SER A 128 16.22 -4.41 -4.29
C SER A 128 15.09 -5.41 -4.55
N ALA A 129 13.83 -4.96 -4.58
CA ALA A 129 12.70 -5.81 -4.95
C ALA A 129 12.69 -6.22 -6.43
N GLY A 130 13.54 -5.60 -7.28
CA GLY A 130 13.64 -5.93 -8.70
C GLY A 130 12.41 -5.58 -9.52
N ILE A 131 11.60 -4.61 -9.06
CA ILE A 131 10.32 -4.27 -9.71
C ILE A 131 10.40 -3.09 -10.67
N LEU A 132 11.51 -2.34 -10.65
CA LEU A 132 11.63 -1.13 -11.46
C LEU A 132 11.76 -1.48 -12.94
N LYS A 133 10.71 -1.16 -13.71
CA LYS A 133 10.61 -1.33 -15.15
C LYS A 133 10.02 -0.06 -15.77
N ASN A 134 10.00 0.02 -17.11
CA ASN A 134 9.46 1.18 -17.83
C ASN A 134 7.97 1.44 -17.55
N ASN A 135 7.22 0.40 -17.19
CA ASN A 135 5.80 0.48 -16.87
C ASN A 135 5.51 0.57 -15.36
N VAL A 136 6.53 0.75 -14.50
CA VAL A 136 6.38 0.70 -13.04
C VAL A 136 6.85 1.99 -12.40
N THR A 137 6.03 2.55 -11.51
CA THR A 137 6.35 3.65 -10.60
C THR A 137 5.54 3.53 -9.32
N GLY A 138 5.73 4.42 -8.35
CA GLY A 138 4.94 4.41 -7.13
C GLY A 138 5.56 5.13 -5.95
N VAL A 139 5.18 4.76 -4.74
CA VAL A 139 5.60 5.40 -3.49
C VAL A 139 6.15 4.37 -2.51
N SER A 140 7.40 4.57 -2.12
CA SER A 140 8.10 3.77 -1.12
C SER A 140 7.74 4.21 0.31
N ASP A 141 7.73 3.26 1.23
CA ASP A 141 7.57 3.47 2.66
C ASP A 141 8.91 3.45 3.41
N ARG A 142 10.04 3.52 2.72
CA ARG A 142 11.36 3.51 3.35
C ARG A 142 11.50 4.63 4.36
N MET A 143 11.98 4.28 5.56
CA MET A 143 12.12 5.18 6.70
C MET A 143 13.57 5.22 7.19
N ASP A 144 13.89 6.27 7.94
CA ASP A 144 15.14 6.36 8.69
C ASP A 144 15.02 5.61 10.02
N VAL A 145 15.44 4.34 10.02
CA VAL A 145 15.41 3.47 11.20
C VAL A 145 16.33 4.01 12.32
N LYS A 146 17.41 4.73 11.96
CA LYS A 146 18.30 5.34 12.97
C LYS A 146 17.57 6.40 13.78
N GLN A 147 16.82 7.28 13.12
CA GLN A 147 16.01 8.29 13.80
C GLN A 147 14.96 7.64 14.73
N GLN A 148 14.38 6.51 14.33
CA GLN A 148 13.45 5.76 15.16
C GLN A 148 14.13 5.18 16.41
N LEU A 149 15.33 4.60 16.27
CA LEU A 149 16.10 4.10 17.41
C LEU A 149 16.61 5.23 18.32
N GLU A 150 16.95 6.39 17.79
CA GLU A 150 17.28 7.58 18.59
C GLU A 150 16.10 8.03 19.44
N LEU A 151 14.87 8.02 18.87
CA LEU A 151 13.64 8.30 19.61
C LEU A 151 13.40 7.23 20.68
N LEU A 152 13.60 5.94 20.39
CA LEU A 152 13.48 4.87 21.38
C LEU A 152 14.46 5.09 22.55
N LYS A 153 15.72 5.39 22.27
CA LYS A 153 16.74 5.69 23.32
C LYS A 153 16.38 6.91 24.16
N LYS A 154 15.72 7.89 23.56
CA LYS A 154 15.30 9.10 24.26
C LYS A 154 14.20 8.81 25.29
N ILE A 155 13.24 7.93 24.97
CA ILE A 155 12.16 7.53 25.88
C ILE A 155 12.57 6.41 26.83
N ALA A 156 13.58 5.61 26.48
CA ALA A 156 14.09 4.49 27.25
C ALA A 156 15.62 4.46 27.25
N PRO A 157 16.30 5.42 27.95
CA PRO A 157 17.75 5.62 27.84
C PRO A 157 18.60 4.44 28.34
N ASN A 158 18.02 3.58 29.17
CA ASN A 158 18.68 2.39 29.69
C ASN A 158 18.63 1.18 28.76
N THR A 159 17.96 1.28 27.62
CA THR A 159 17.87 0.22 26.62
C THR A 159 19.24 -0.15 26.08
N LYS A 160 19.59 -1.43 26.15
CA LYS A 160 20.80 -2.03 25.58
C LYS A 160 20.48 -3.06 24.51
N ASN A 161 19.46 -3.88 24.75
CA ASN A 161 19.04 -4.95 23.87
C ASN A 161 17.67 -4.61 23.25
N VAL A 162 17.60 -4.48 21.93
CA VAL A 162 16.38 -4.25 21.18
C VAL A 162 15.99 -5.55 20.49
N GLY A 163 14.85 -6.11 20.86
CA GLY A 163 14.26 -7.26 20.20
C GLY A 163 13.61 -6.87 18.87
N VAL A 164 13.74 -7.72 17.86
CA VAL A 164 13.00 -7.59 16.62
C VAL A 164 12.38 -8.92 16.22
N ILE A 165 11.10 -8.90 15.85
CA ILE A 165 10.40 -10.04 15.27
C ILE A 165 10.01 -9.71 13.84
N TYR A 166 10.27 -10.64 12.91
CA TYR A 166 10.02 -10.40 11.49
C TYR A 166 9.80 -11.70 10.72
N ASN A 167 9.08 -11.60 9.61
CA ASN A 167 8.89 -12.70 8.66
C ASN A 167 10.11 -12.82 7.74
N SER A 168 10.86 -13.92 7.87
CA SER A 168 12.06 -14.15 7.05
C SER A 168 11.77 -14.46 5.58
N SER A 169 10.52 -14.66 5.18
CA SER A 169 10.12 -14.78 3.77
C SER A 169 9.79 -13.43 3.11
N GLU A 170 9.65 -12.34 3.89
CA GLU A 170 9.40 -11.00 3.38
C GLU A 170 10.71 -10.24 3.14
N GLN A 171 10.92 -9.78 1.91
CA GLN A 171 12.15 -9.06 1.53
C GLN A 171 12.22 -7.67 2.18
N ASN A 172 11.08 -6.94 2.25
CA ASN A 172 10.96 -5.66 2.96
C ASN A 172 11.45 -5.78 4.41
N SER A 173 11.03 -6.83 5.11
CA SER A 173 11.38 -7.08 6.51
C SER A 173 12.87 -7.33 6.68
N LYS A 174 13.48 -8.15 5.83
CA LYS A 174 14.94 -8.39 5.85
C LYS A 174 15.73 -7.10 5.66
N ILE A 175 15.35 -6.27 4.68
CA ILE A 175 16.03 -5.01 4.40
C ILE A 175 15.94 -4.10 5.64
N GLN A 176 14.76 -3.97 6.24
CA GLN A 176 14.58 -3.12 7.42
C GLN A 176 15.34 -3.64 8.64
N VAL A 177 15.39 -4.96 8.84
CA VAL A 177 16.20 -5.57 9.92
C VAL A 177 17.69 -5.32 9.70
N GLU A 178 18.19 -5.38 8.49
CA GLU A 178 19.59 -5.02 8.20
C GLU A 178 19.87 -3.52 8.43
N ASP A 179 18.94 -2.63 8.08
CA ASP A 179 19.05 -1.21 8.39
C ASP A 179 18.99 -0.98 9.92
N LEU A 180 18.15 -1.74 10.65
CA LEU A 180 18.06 -1.73 12.11
C LEU A 180 19.40 -2.13 12.77
N LYS A 181 20.03 -3.21 12.29
CA LYS A 181 21.33 -3.66 12.80
C LYS A 181 22.43 -2.62 12.60
N LYS A 182 22.47 -2.00 11.42
CA LYS A 182 23.43 -0.94 11.12
C LYS A 182 23.25 0.25 12.08
N ALA A 183 22.01 0.74 12.20
CA ALA A 183 21.68 1.85 13.08
C ALA A 183 21.93 1.52 14.56
N ALA A 184 21.59 0.31 15.01
CA ALA A 184 21.83 -0.16 16.37
C ALA A 184 23.34 -0.16 16.73
N LYS A 185 24.19 -0.64 15.81
CA LYS A 185 25.65 -0.64 15.98
C LYS A 185 26.18 0.78 16.20
N GLU A 186 25.71 1.75 15.44
CA GLU A 186 26.12 3.15 15.59
C GLU A 186 25.65 3.75 16.93
N LEU A 187 24.54 3.29 17.48
CA LEU A 187 23.95 3.76 18.72
C LEU A 187 24.37 2.96 19.97
N GLY A 188 25.24 1.96 19.80
CA GLY A 188 25.69 1.09 20.88
C GLY A 188 24.59 0.19 21.44
N LEU A 189 23.66 -0.25 20.57
CA LEU A 189 22.57 -1.18 20.90
C LEU A 189 22.87 -2.57 20.33
N ASN A 190 22.40 -3.61 21.02
CA ASN A 190 22.40 -4.98 20.54
C ASN A 190 21.03 -5.33 19.96
N ILE A 191 21.00 -6.08 18.87
CA ILE A 191 19.75 -6.59 18.28
C ILE A 191 19.57 -8.06 18.64
N VAL A 192 18.41 -8.39 19.21
CA VAL A 192 17.96 -9.76 19.49
C VAL A 192 16.91 -10.13 18.45
N GLU A 193 17.27 -10.99 17.50
CA GLU A 193 16.43 -11.33 16.37
C GLU A 193 15.58 -12.59 16.64
N LYS A 194 14.30 -12.56 16.28
CA LYS A 194 13.44 -13.72 16.17
C LYS A 194 12.77 -13.68 14.79
N SER A 195 13.14 -14.60 13.92
CA SER A 195 12.50 -14.76 12.62
C SER A 195 11.38 -15.80 12.71
N VAL A 196 10.31 -15.54 11.98
CA VAL A 196 9.14 -16.41 11.84
C VAL A 196 8.80 -16.53 10.36
N VAL A 197 7.99 -17.51 10.00
CA VAL A 197 7.41 -17.67 8.65
C VAL A 197 5.89 -17.79 8.69
N GLN A 198 5.33 -18.08 9.87
CA GLN A 198 3.89 -18.25 10.07
C GLN A 198 3.42 -17.56 11.36
N ALA A 199 2.14 -17.13 11.36
CA ALA A 199 1.57 -16.39 12.49
C ALA A 199 1.53 -17.20 13.80
N ASN A 200 1.40 -18.52 13.74
CA ASN A 200 1.38 -19.40 14.92
C ASN A 200 2.73 -19.50 15.65
N GLU A 201 3.83 -19.06 15.03
CA GLU A 201 5.16 -19.00 15.64
C GLU A 201 5.36 -17.74 16.49
N ILE A 202 4.58 -16.69 16.21
CA ILE A 202 4.75 -15.35 16.82
C ILE A 202 4.57 -15.39 18.35
N PRO A 203 3.57 -16.07 18.96
CA PRO A 203 3.41 -16.07 20.41
C PRO A 203 4.65 -16.52 21.16
N GLN A 204 5.31 -17.59 20.69
CA GLN A 204 6.54 -18.11 21.29
C GLN A 204 7.74 -17.20 21.06
N ALA A 205 7.85 -16.61 19.85
CA ALA A 205 8.91 -15.65 19.53
C ALA A 205 8.83 -14.42 20.44
N VAL A 206 7.63 -13.90 20.70
CA VAL A 206 7.42 -12.78 21.63
C VAL A 206 7.76 -13.18 23.07
N ASP A 207 7.36 -14.37 23.53
CA ASP A 207 7.71 -14.87 24.88
C ASP A 207 9.22 -14.97 25.09
N ASN A 208 9.97 -15.26 24.04
CA ASN A 208 11.44 -15.21 24.07
C ASN A 208 11.96 -13.76 24.11
N LEU A 209 11.44 -12.88 23.22
CA LEU A 209 11.90 -11.49 23.16
C LEU A 209 11.67 -10.73 24.47
N VAL A 210 10.55 -10.90 25.15
CA VAL A 210 10.27 -10.22 26.42
C VAL A 210 11.23 -10.62 27.55
N ARG A 211 11.88 -11.78 27.45
CA ARG A 211 12.92 -12.23 28.41
C ARG A 211 14.31 -11.74 28.04
N GLU A 212 14.60 -11.61 26.75
CA GLU A 212 15.96 -11.36 26.24
C GLU A 212 16.21 -9.89 25.90
N ALA A 213 15.17 -9.09 25.65
CA ALA A 213 15.27 -7.70 25.21
C ALA A 213 14.72 -6.71 26.25
N ASP A 214 15.21 -5.48 26.20
CA ASP A 214 14.74 -4.35 27.02
C ASP A 214 13.54 -3.65 26.39
N ALA A 215 13.54 -3.57 25.05
CA ALA A 215 12.45 -3.04 24.23
C ALA A 215 12.32 -3.88 22.95
N ILE A 216 11.17 -3.79 22.27
CA ILE A 216 10.89 -4.49 21.02
C ILE A 216 10.65 -3.47 19.92
N TYR A 217 11.28 -3.65 18.78
CA TYR A 217 11.03 -2.91 17.55
C TYR A 217 10.23 -3.78 16.56
N LEU A 218 9.12 -3.26 16.06
CA LEU A 218 8.31 -3.91 15.03
C LEU A 218 8.56 -3.24 13.68
N PRO A 219 9.15 -3.95 12.72
CA PRO A 219 9.36 -3.45 11.37
C PRO A 219 8.03 -3.34 10.58
N THR A 220 8.07 -2.79 9.36
CA THR A 220 6.96 -2.81 8.41
C THR A 220 6.83 -4.20 7.78
N ASP A 221 6.47 -5.17 8.60
CA ASP A 221 6.32 -6.58 8.28
C ASP A 221 4.82 -6.92 8.21
N ASN A 222 4.37 -7.47 7.10
CA ASN A 222 2.93 -7.68 6.88
C ASN A 222 2.36 -8.78 7.79
N LEU A 223 3.14 -9.85 8.05
CA LEU A 223 2.71 -10.90 8.96
C LEU A 223 2.64 -10.38 10.40
N VAL A 224 3.67 -9.65 10.86
CA VAL A 224 3.73 -9.05 12.20
C VAL A 224 2.62 -8.03 12.38
N ALA A 225 2.38 -7.15 11.40
CA ALA A 225 1.33 -6.15 11.43
C ALA A 225 -0.08 -6.77 11.51
N SER A 226 -0.29 -7.94 10.90
CA SER A 226 -1.58 -8.64 10.95
C SER A 226 -1.97 -9.16 12.34
N VAL A 227 -0.99 -9.30 13.25
CA VAL A 227 -1.19 -9.81 14.62
C VAL A 227 -0.58 -8.90 15.69
N VAL A 228 -0.43 -7.63 15.37
CA VAL A 228 0.26 -6.66 16.24
C VAL A 228 -0.31 -6.58 17.65
N SER A 229 -1.63 -6.66 17.82
CA SER A 229 -2.28 -6.58 19.13
C SER A 229 -1.84 -7.71 20.07
N LEU A 230 -1.69 -8.93 19.57
CA LEU A 230 -1.17 -10.05 20.37
C LEU A 230 0.27 -9.78 20.86
N ILE A 231 1.12 -9.20 19.99
CA ILE A 231 2.51 -8.89 20.32
C ILE A 231 2.56 -7.82 21.42
N THR A 232 1.79 -6.74 21.22
CA THR A 232 1.79 -5.58 22.13
C THR A 232 1.17 -5.91 23.49
N GLU A 233 0.12 -6.73 23.53
CA GLU A 233 -0.48 -7.22 24.77
C GLU A 233 0.54 -8.02 25.61
N LYS A 234 1.22 -8.99 25.00
CA LYS A 234 2.26 -9.77 25.68
C LYS A 234 3.43 -8.92 26.16
N ALA A 235 3.91 -8.01 25.33
CA ALA A 235 5.00 -7.12 25.66
C ALA A 235 4.63 -6.15 26.80
N THR A 236 3.43 -5.57 26.75
CA THR A 236 2.92 -4.65 27.79
C THR A 236 2.72 -5.37 29.12
N ALA A 237 2.18 -6.60 29.10
CA ALA A 237 2.08 -7.45 30.30
C ALA A 237 3.46 -7.73 30.93
N ALA A 238 4.49 -7.89 30.11
CA ALA A 238 5.88 -8.06 30.56
C ALA A 238 6.60 -6.72 30.83
N LYS A 239 5.89 -5.57 30.82
CA LYS A 239 6.43 -4.22 31.00
C LYS A 239 7.53 -3.85 29.99
N LYS A 240 7.43 -4.35 28.77
CA LYS A 240 8.35 -4.03 27.68
C LYS A 240 7.77 -2.98 26.74
N ILE A 241 8.58 -1.99 26.39
CA ILE A 241 8.22 -1.01 25.36
C ILE A 241 8.19 -1.70 24.00
N VAL A 242 7.14 -1.44 23.24
CA VAL A 242 7.07 -1.76 21.81
C VAL A 242 7.15 -0.45 21.02
N PHE A 243 8.19 -0.30 20.22
CA PHE A 243 8.31 0.74 19.21
C PHE A 243 7.82 0.18 17.87
N GLY A 244 6.80 0.79 17.31
CA GLY A 244 6.28 0.40 16.00
C GLY A 244 6.90 1.23 14.88
N ALA A 245 7.25 0.64 13.76
CA ALA A 245 7.74 1.39 12.60
C ALA A 245 6.64 2.27 11.95
N GLU A 246 5.37 2.01 12.25
CA GLU A 246 4.23 2.69 11.60
C GLU A 246 3.08 2.98 12.57
N ALA A 247 2.21 3.94 12.19
CA ALA A 247 1.06 4.39 12.99
C ALA A 247 0.06 3.27 13.32
N ALA A 248 -0.10 2.29 12.43
CA ALA A 248 -0.99 1.15 12.66
C ALA A 248 -0.53 0.28 13.85
N HIS A 249 0.78 0.20 14.11
CA HIS A 249 1.31 -0.50 15.28
C HIS A 249 0.90 0.18 16.58
N VAL A 250 0.87 1.53 16.61
CA VAL A 250 0.44 2.29 17.80
C VAL A 250 -1.06 2.08 18.06
N LYS A 251 -1.88 2.07 17.03
CA LYS A 251 -3.30 1.72 17.14
C LYS A 251 -3.50 0.28 17.63
N GLY A 252 -2.59 -0.62 17.26
CA GLY A 252 -2.55 -2.01 17.72
C GLY A 252 -1.89 -2.20 19.10
N GLY A 253 -1.57 -1.13 19.83
CA GLY A 253 -1.06 -1.19 21.21
C GLY A 253 0.44 -0.96 21.37
N ALA A 254 1.23 -0.73 20.31
CA ALA A 254 2.62 -0.28 20.48
C ALA A 254 2.65 1.08 21.19
N LEU A 255 3.70 1.33 21.98
CA LEU A 255 3.80 2.56 22.76
C LEU A 255 3.89 3.80 21.87
N ILE A 256 4.76 3.75 20.86
CA ILE A 256 5.17 4.93 20.10
C ILE A 256 5.62 4.55 18.70
N THR A 257 5.46 5.48 17.79
CA THR A 257 6.05 5.47 16.44
C THR A 257 6.48 6.86 16.00
N GLN A 258 7.37 6.90 15.03
CA GLN A 258 7.57 8.00 14.10
C GLN A 258 7.81 7.38 12.73
N GLY A 259 6.74 7.12 12.01
CA GLY A 259 6.74 6.40 10.73
C GLY A 259 6.30 7.30 9.58
N VAL A 260 5.76 6.68 8.53
CA VAL A 260 5.14 7.34 7.40
C VAL A 260 3.62 7.14 7.42
N SER A 261 2.88 8.05 6.80
CA SER A 261 1.44 7.90 6.65
C SER A 261 1.11 7.02 5.44
N TYR A 262 0.58 5.83 5.67
CA TYR A 262 0.17 4.92 4.59
C TYR A 262 -1.01 5.49 3.79
N TYR A 263 -1.89 6.26 4.43
CA TYR A 263 -2.94 6.98 3.70
C TYR A 263 -2.35 7.98 2.69
N GLU A 264 -1.37 8.78 3.10
CA GLU A 264 -0.70 9.73 2.20
C GLU A 264 0.15 9.05 1.13
N ILE A 265 0.81 7.91 1.46
CA ILE A 265 1.48 7.05 0.48
C ILE A 265 0.50 6.61 -0.60
N GLY A 266 -0.66 6.09 -0.21
CA GLY A 266 -1.70 5.67 -1.14
C GLY A 266 -2.26 6.84 -1.97
N LYS A 267 -2.50 7.97 -1.32
CA LYS A 267 -3.00 9.19 -1.98
C LYS A 267 -2.02 9.72 -3.03
N GLU A 268 -0.74 9.73 -2.72
CA GLU A 268 0.30 10.15 -3.67
C GLU A 268 0.43 9.15 -4.83
N ALA A 269 0.34 7.83 -4.56
CA ALA A 269 0.29 6.81 -5.59
C ALA A 269 -0.94 7.00 -6.51
N GLY A 270 -2.10 7.36 -5.95
CA GLY A 270 -3.31 7.68 -6.70
C GLY A 270 -3.13 8.90 -7.62
N LYS A 271 -2.43 9.95 -7.16
CA LYS A 271 -2.09 11.09 -8.01
C LYS A 271 -1.19 10.68 -9.18
N MET A 272 -0.20 9.81 -8.94
CA MET A 272 0.65 9.27 -10.01
C MET A 272 -0.18 8.46 -11.02
N ALA A 273 -1.12 7.62 -10.56
CA ALA A 273 -2.02 6.86 -11.41
C ALA A 273 -2.89 7.78 -12.27
N ILE A 274 -3.39 8.87 -11.72
CA ILE A 274 -4.17 9.88 -12.47
C ILE A 274 -3.33 10.57 -13.55
N GLU A 275 -2.08 10.91 -13.25
CA GLU A 275 -1.15 11.46 -14.24
C GLU A 275 -0.92 10.51 -15.43
N ILE A 276 -0.85 9.20 -15.15
CA ILE A 276 -0.73 8.17 -16.19
C ILE A 276 -2.02 8.06 -16.99
N LEU A 277 -3.16 7.87 -16.32
CA LEU A 277 -4.43 7.53 -16.96
C LEU A 277 -5.08 8.71 -17.69
N LYS A 278 -5.07 9.89 -17.06
CA LYS A 278 -5.76 11.09 -17.57
C LYS A 278 -4.85 11.97 -18.43
N ASN A 279 -3.59 12.12 -18.01
CA ASN A 279 -2.65 13.04 -18.66
C ASN A 279 -1.68 12.32 -19.62
N GLY A 280 -1.75 10.98 -19.73
CA GLY A 280 -0.98 10.18 -20.69
C GLY A 280 0.52 10.10 -20.38
N LYS A 281 0.97 10.44 -19.16
CA LYS A 281 2.36 10.28 -18.77
C LYS A 281 2.73 8.80 -18.72
N LYS A 282 3.94 8.49 -19.14
CA LYS A 282 4.49 7.13 -18.98
C LYS A 282 4.99 6.93 -17.55
N PRO A 283 4.84 5.75 -16.95
CA PRO A 283 5.40 5.48 -15.62
C PRO A 283 6.91 5.75 -15.54
N SER A 284 7.67 5.49 -16.60
CA SER A 284 9.11 5.78 -16.69
C SER A 284 9.46 7.28 -16.59
N GLU A 285 8.50 8.17 -16.84
CA GLU A 285 8.67 9.64 -16.71
C GLU A 285 8.35 10.13 -15.28
N ILE A 286 7.81 9.25 -14.44
CA ILE A 286 7.42 9.54 -13.06
C ILE A 286 8.37 8.78 -12.14
N LYS A 287 9.34 9.46 -11.54
CA LYS A 287 10.21 8.84 -10.54
C LYS A 287 9.41 8.41 -9.34
N PHE A 288 9.70 7.21 -8.81
CA PHE A 288 9.11 6.81 -7.54
C PHE A 288 9.54 7.77 -6.41
N LYS A 289 8.71 7.89 -5.40
CA LYS A 289 8.92 8.81 -4.27
C LYS A 289 9.01 8.04 -2.96
N THR A 290 9.65 8.69 -1.98
CA THR A 290 9.52 8.38 -0.55
C THR A 290 8.74 9.49 0.12
N MET A 291 8.00 9.17 1.18
CA MET A 291 7.28 10.18 1.96
C MET A 291 8.12 10.63 3.16
N PRO A 292 7.95 11.88 3.62
CA PRO A 292 8.57 12.32 4.86
C PRO A 292 7.97 11.55 6.05
N LEU A 293 8.74 11.47 7.15
CA LEU A 293 8.21 10.94 8.40
C LEU A 293 7.01 11.78 8.86
N SER A 294 6.03 11.09 9.43
CA SER A 294 4.88 11.70 10.08
C SER A 294 5.25 12.27 11.46
N GLU A 295 4.28 12.88 12.11
CA GLU A 295 4.39 13.24 13.52
C GLU A 295 4.60 12.00 14.41
N ILE A 296 5.12 12.22 15.60
CA ILE A 296 5.24 11.16 16.62
C ILE A 296 3.83 10.82 17.09
N GLU A 297 3.47 9.53 17.08
CA GLU A 297 2.21 9.04 17.67
C GLU A 297 2.50 8.17 18.89
N VAL A 298 1.72 8.35 19.95
CA VAL A 298 1.88 7.66 21.24
C VAL A 298 0.53 7.09 21.69
N ASN A 299 0.52 5.82 22.08
CA ASN A 299 -0.64 5.16 22.66
C ASN A 299 -0.78 5.51 24.14
N GLU A 300 -1.84 6.26 24.52
CA GLU A 300 -2.06 6.71 25.90
C GLU A 300 -2.29 5.55 26.86
N LYS A 301 -3.04 4.51 26.44
CA LYS A 301 -3.33 3.35 27.28
C LYS A 301 -2.04 2.56 27.58
N THR A 302 -1.22 2.34 26.57
CA THR A 302 0.05 1.64 26.72
C THR A 302 1.03 2.46 27.55
N LEU A 303 1.09 3.78 27.36
CA LEU A 303 1.92 4.69 28.15
C LEU A 303 1.58 4.57 29.65
N ALA A 304 0.28 4.64 29.97
CA ALA A 304 -0.21 4.50 31.34
C ALA A 304 0.06 3.09 31.90
N ALA A 305 -0.19 2.04 31.10
CA ALA A 305 0.04 0.65 31.52
C ALA A 305 1.50 0.35 31.82
N LEU A 306 2.43 0.95 31.08
CA LEU A 306 3.87 0.81 31.31
C LEU A 306 4.38 1.68 32.47
N GLY A 307 3.64 2.74 32.85
CA GLY A 307 4.05 3.70 33.89
C GLY A 307 5.22 4.59 33.45
N ILE A 308 5.32 4.88 32.16
CA ILE A 308 6.41 5.66 31.57
C ILE A 308 6.00 7.13 31.47
N SER A 309 6.95 8.03 31.77
CA SER A 309 6.81 9.47 31.50
C SER A 309 7.63 9.82 30.26
N LEU A 310 7.01 10.46 29.29
CA LEU A 310 7.73 10.94 28.11
C LEU A 310 8.56 12.18 28.43
N PRO A 311 9.78 12.32 27.84
CA PRO A 311 10.51 13.59 27.86
C PRO A 311 9.65 14.73 27.29
N GLU A 312 9.75 15.93 27.84
CA GLU A 312 8.86 17.06 27.47
C GLU A 312 8.96 17.42 25.99
N ASP A 313 10.14 17.34 25.39
CA ASP A 313 10.36 17.63 23.97
C ASP A 313 9.83 16.53 23.03
N VAL A 314 9.56 15.32 23.52
CA VAL A 314 8.82 14.27 22.81
C VAL A 314 7.33 14.49 22.99
N LYS A 315 6.90 14.73 24.24
CA LYS A 315 5.48 14.93 24.59
C LYS A 315 4.86 16.11 23.86
N SER A 316 5.58 17.23 23.76
CA SER A 316 5.10 18.43 23.06
C SER A 316 4.90 18.27 21.55
N LYS A 317 5.52 17.26 20.95
CA LYS A 317 5.43 16.95 19.50
C LYS A 317 4.58 15.72 19.21
N ALA A 318 4.19 15.00 20.23
CA ALA A 318 3.48 13.74 20.08
C ALA A 318 1.97 13.95 19.96
N LYS A 319 1.37 13.27 19.02
CA LYS A 319 -0.07 13.07 18.93
C LYS A 319 -0.45 11.86 19.80
N MET A 320 -1.28 12.10 20.79
CA MET A 320 -1.77 11.06 21.67
C MET A 320 -2.91 10.31 21.00
N ILE A 321 -2.82 8.95 20.99
CA ILE A 321 -3.82 8.05 20.40
C ILE A 321 -4.44 7.23 21.54
N GLN A 322 -5.78 7.10 21.52
CA GLN A 322 -6.54 6.33 22.51
C GLN A 322 -6.69 4.86 22.12
#